data_50210feca79963c3e703ee941c59a8ea
#
_entry.id   50210feca79963c3e703ee941c59a8ea
#
_cell.length_a   1.000
_cell.length_b   1.000
_cell.length_c   1.000
_cell.angle_alpha   90.00
_cell.angle_beta   90.00
_cell.angle_gamma   90.00
#
_symmetry.space_group_name_H-M   'P 1'
#
loop_
_entity.id
_entity.type
_entity.pdbx_description
1 polymer ?
#
loop_
_entity_poly.entity_id
_entity_poly.type
_entity_poly.pdbx_seq_one_letter_code
_entity_poly.pdbx_strand_id
1 'polypeptide(L)'
;MKHILIVEDDTTFAVMLQTWLSKKKFSVASVSGIAAAKKTLIESSVDLVLCDLRLPDGDGIDLLEWVSNRNVNVPLIVMTSYAAIPSAVQAMKLGARDYISKPVNPEDLLQKINEVFNAGVKTGKQIPVSESVPE
;
A
#
# COMPACT_ATOMS: atom_id res chain seq x y z
N MET A 1 0.64 -12.72 -12.54
CA MET A 1 1.26 -11.41 -12.28
C MET A 1 0.42 -10.66 -11.25
N LYS A 2 1.06 -10.18 -10.21
CA LYS A 2 0.34 -9.45 -9.18
C LYS A 2 0.02 -8.03 -9.62
N HIS A 3 -1.15 -7.56 -9.25
CA HIS A 3 -1.63 -6.23 -9.63
C HIS A 3 -1.51 -5.25 -8.46
N ILE A 4 -0.80 -4.15 -8.67
CA ILE A 4 -0.57 -3.13 -7.66
C ILE A 4 -1.25 -1.84 -8.12
N LEU A 5 -2.02 -1.22 -7.22
CA LEU A 5 -2.61 0.08 -7.45
C LEU A 5 -1.86 1.13 -6.65
N ILE A 6 -1.37 2.16 -7.35
CA ILE A 6 -0.73 3.30 -6.71
C ILE A 6 -1.75 4.42 -6.61
N VAL A 7 -1.94 4.98 -5.41
CA VAL A 7 -2.83 6.12 -5.18
C VAL A 7 -1.96 7.28 -4.75
N GLU A 8 -1.68 8.17 -5.69
CA GLU A 8 -0.70 9.23 -5.49
C GLU A 8 -0.99 10.39 -6.46
N ASP A 9 -1.08 11.61 -5.95
CA ASP A 9 -1.36 12.77 -6.79
C ASP A 9 -0.10 13.42 -7.37
N ASP A 10 1.07 13.13 -6.84
CA ASP A 10 2.32 13.58 -7.44
C ASP A 10 2.61 12.72 -8.67
N THR A 11 2.33 13.26 -9.85
CA THR A 11 2.43 12.51 -11.09
C THR A 11 3.82 12.02 -11.36
N THR A 12 4.83 12.83 -11.11
CA THR A 12 6.23 12.44 -11.36
C THR A 12 6.62 11.25 -10.50
N PHE A 13 6.27 11.29 -9.22
CA PHE A 13 6.56 10.21 -8.31
C PHE A 13 5.80 8.94 -8.70
N ALA A 14 4.52 9.08 -9.05
CA ALA A 14 3.69 7.94 -9.43
C ALA A 14 4.24 7.24 -10.68
N VAL A 15 4.63 8.02 -11.69
CA VAL A 15 5.19 7.47 -12.93
C VAL A 15 6.51 6.75 -12.64
N MET A 16 7.35 7.33 -11.80
CA MET A 16 8.62 6.70 -11.44
C MET A 16 8.38 5.35 -10.77
N LEU A 17 7.49 5.31 -9.79
CA LEU A 17 7.18 4.05 -9.11
C LEU A 17 6.55 3.03 -10.04
N GLN A 18 5.61 3.48 -10.88
CA GLN A 18 4.94 2.59 -11.80
C GLN A 18 5.93 1.94 -12.75
N THR A 19 6.85 2.74 -13.30
CA THR A 19 7.86 2.27 -14.21
C THR A 19 8.77 1.26 -13.53
N TRP A 20 9.24 1.59 -12.34
CA TRP A 20 10.17 0.73 -11.63
C TRP A 20 9.52 -0.60 -11.25
N LEU A 21 8.30 -0.55 -10.72
CA LEU A 21 7.61 -1.78 -10.31
C LEU A 21 7.23 -2.63 -11.52
N SER A 22 6.90 -2.00 -12.64
CA SER A 22 6.61 -2.76 -13.86
C SER A 22 7.81 -3.57 -14.30
N LYS A 23 9.01 -3.02 -14.12
CA LYS A 23 10.23 -3.77 -14.44
C LYS A 23 10.46 -4.94 -13.50
N LYS A 24 9.84 -4.93 -12.34
CA LYS A 24 9.93 -6.03 -11.38
C LYS A 24 8.80 -7.05 -11.58
N LYS A 25 8.11 -6.96 -12.72
CA LYS A 25 7.11 -7.93 -13.15
C LYS A 25 5.79 -7.84 -12.39
N PHE A 26 5.45 -6.65 -11.92
CA PHE A 26 4.12 -6.38 -11.40
C PHE A 26 3.30 -5.67 -12.48
N SER A 27 1.99 -5.90 -12.45
CA SER A 27 1.06 -5.10 -13.25
C SER A 27 0.66 -3.91 -12.42
N VAL A 28 0.93 -2.70 -12.86
CA VAL A 28 0.79 -1.52 -12.04
C VAL A 28 -0.13 -0.51 -12.68
N ALA A 29 -1.11 -0.04 -11.92
CA ALA A 29 -1.97 1.07 -12.32
C ALA A 29 -1.79 2.20 -11.31
N SER A 30 -2.07 3.41 -11.73
CA SER A 30 -1.90 4.59 -10.88
C SER A 30 -3.12 5.48 -11.02
N VAL A 31 -3.61 5.96 -9.89
CA VAL A 31 -4.70 6.93 -9.84
C VAL A 31 -4.29 8.07 -8.90
N SER A 32 -4.96 9.20 -9.03
CA SER A 32 -4.53 10.41 -8.32
C SER A 32 -5.38 10.77 -7.11
N GLY A 33 -6.39 9.97 -6.79
CA GLY A 33 -7.25 10.31 -5.66
C GLY A 33 -8.06 9.13 -5.19
N ILE A 34 -8.83 9.39 -4.12
CA ILE A 34 -9.60 8.35 -3.43
C ILE A 34 -10.76 7.86 -4.28
N ALA A 35 -11.48 8.76 -4.93
CA ALA A 35 -12.62 8.36 -5.74
C ALA A 35 -12.22 7.42 -6.87
N ALA A 36 -11.12 7.75 -7.57
CA ALA A 36 -10.62 6.90 -8.63
C ALA A 36 -10.10 5.58 -8.08
N ALA A 37 -9.51 5.59 -6.90
CA ALA A 37 -9.03 4.35 -6.26
C ALA A 37 -10.21 3.43 -5.94
N LYS A 38 -11.28 3.98 -5.38
CA LYS A 38 -12.47 3.18 -5.07
C LYS A 38 -13.06 2.55 -6.33
N LYS A 39 -13.14 3.34 -7.39
CA LYS A 39 -13.65 2.83 -8.66
C LYS A 39 -12.81 1.67 -9.17
N THR A 40 -11.49 1.83 -9.15
CA THR A 40 -10.58 0.80 -9.60
C THR A 40 -10.72 -0.47 -8.76
N LEU A 41 -10.84 -0.31 -7.45
CA LEU A 41 -10.96 -1.46 -6.55
C LEU A 41 -12.27 -2.21 -6.74
N ILE A 42 -13.33 -1.51 -7.17
CA ILE A 42 -14.59 -2.16 -7.48
C ILE A 42 -14.55 -2.88 -8.83
N GLU A 43 -13.88 -2.28 -9.82
CA GLU A 43 -13.93 -2.76 -11.20
C GLU A 43 -12.84 -3.76 -11.57
N SER A 44 -11.76 -3.80 -10.82
CA SER A 44 -10.58 -4.60 -11.16
C SER A 44 -10.08 -5.39 -9.96
N SER A 45 -9.40 -6.48 -10.25
CA SER A 45 -8.72 -7.23 -9.20
C SER A 45 -7.40 -6.56 -8.88
N VAL A 46 -7.26 -6.14 -7.63
CA VAL A 46 -6.03 -5.51 -7.14
C VAL A 46 -5.49 -6.36 -6.00
N ASP A 47 -4.20 -6.63 -6.03
CA ASP A 47 -3.56 -7.48 -5.02
C ASP A 47 -2.89 -6.68 -3.90
N LEU A 48 -2.58 -5.41 -4.16
CA LEU A 48 -1.94 -4.54 -3.18
C LEU A 48 -2.21 -3.09 -3.56
N VAL A 49 -2.46 -2.25 -2.55
CA VAL A 49 -2.59 -0.80 -2.73
C VAL A 49 -1.43 -0.10 -2.08
N LEU A 50 -0.78 0.81 -2.80
CA LEU A 50 0.21 1.73 -2.26
C LEU A 50 -0.43 3.11 -2.25
N CYS A 51 -0.70 3.65 -1.07
CA CYS A 51 -1.52 4.85 -0.94
C CYS A 51 -0.83 5.94 -0.15
N ASP A 52 -0.78 7.15 -0.72
CA ASP A 52 -0.36 8.32 0.02
C ASP A 52 -1.46 8.72 1.01
N LEU A 53 -1.06 9.30 2.11
CA LEU A 53 -2.03 9.78 3.11
C LEU A 53 -2.68 11.08 2.69
N ARG A 54 -1.99 11.93 1.95
CA ARG A 54 -2.53 13.24 1.55
C ARG A 54 -2.89 13.24 0.09
N LEU A 55 -4.17 13.29 -0.18
CA LEU A 55 -4.71 13.25 -1.53
C LEU A 55 -5.63 14.44 -1.73
N PRO A 56 -5.84 14.88 -2.99
CA PRO A 56 -6.65 16.07 -3.22
C PRO A 56 -8.11 15.93 -2.79
N ASP A 57 -8.64 14.72 -2.77
CA ASP A 57 -10.04 14.50 -2.41
C ASP A 57 -10.19 13.76 -1.09
N GLY A 58 -9.15 13.75 -0.25
CA GLY A 58 -9.29 13.20 1.08
C GLY A 58 -7.99 12.64 1.63
N ASP A 59 -8.12 11.91 2.71
CA ASP A 59 -7.01 11.32 3.41
C ASP A 59 -6.93 9.85 3.04
N GLY A 60 -5.72 9.30 2.91
CA GLY A 60 -5.55 7.88 2.64
C GLY A 60 -6.16 6.98 3.69
N ILE A 61 -6.32 7.49 4.92
CA ILE A 61 -7.00 6.75 5.97
C ILE A 61 -8.47 6.51 5.60
N ASP A 62 -9.09 7.46 4.91
CA ASP A 62 -10.47 7.28 4.46
C ASP A 62 -10.58 6.10 3.51
N LEU A 63 -9.59 5.95 2.62
CA LEU A 63 -9.58 4.80 1.72
C LEU A 63 -9.38 3.50 2.48
N LEU A 64 -8.50 3.51 3.47
CA LEU A 64 -8.26 2.33 4.30
C LEU A 64 -9.52 1.90 5.03
N GLU A 65 -10.24 2.84 5.62
CA GLU A 65 -11.49 2.55 6.30
C GLU A 65 -12.54 2.00 5.33
N TRP A 66 -12.60 2.60 4.15
CA TRP A 66 -13.54 2.16 3.13
C TRP A 66 -13.27 0.71 2.72
N VAL A 67 -11.99 0.37 2.51
CA VAL A 67 -11.59 -1.00 2.16
C VAL A 67 -11.98 -1.98 3.28
N SER A 68 -11.70 -1.60 4.53
CA SER A 68 -12.02 -2.45 5.68
C SER A 68 -13.53 -2.66 5.81
N ASN A 69 -14.30 -1.60 5.61
CA ASN A 69 -15.75 -1.66 5.79
C ASN A 69 -16.44 -2.45 4.69
N ARG A 70 -15.84 -2.52 3.51
CA ARG A 70 -16.43 -3.27 2.41
C ARG A 70 -16.01 -4.73 2.41
N ASN A 71 -15.24 -5.12 3.40
CA ASN A 71 -14.77 -6.51 3.47
C ASN A 71 -13.91 -6.88 2.26
N VAL A 72 -13.27 -5.88 1.67
CA VAL A 72 -12.34 -6.11 0.56
C VAL A 72 -11.02 -6.52 1.16
N ASN A 73 -10.54 -7.69 0.81
CA ASN A 73 -9.36 -8.24 1.46
C ASN A 73 -8.10 -7.91 0.69
N VAL A 74 -7.83 -6.61 0.55
CA VAL A 74 -6.67 -6.12 -0.17
C VAL A 74 -5.72 -5.44 0.82
N PRO A 75 -4.48 -5.91 0.92
CA PRO A 75 -3.51 -5.23 1.78
C PRO A 75 -3.17 -3.85 1.26
N LEU A 76 -2.94 -2.92 2.17
CA LEU A 76 -2.63 -1.54 1.83
C LEU A 76 -1.36 -1.13 2.57
N ILE A 77 -0.39 -0.61 1.82
CA ILE A 77 0.81 -0.01 2.39
C ILE A 77 0.70 1.50 2.24
N VAL A 78 0.91 2.21 3.34
CA VAL A 78 0.83 3.66 3.36
C VAL A 78 2.19 4.25 2.97
N MET A 79 2.18 5.22 2.06
CA MET A 79 3.35 6.03 1.76
C MET A 79 3.14 7.39 2.41
N THR A 80 4.08 7.86 3.21
CA THR A 80 3.87 9.07 3.97
C THR A 80 5.12 9.91 4.04
N SER A 81 4.96 11.23 4.07
CA SER A 81 6.08 12.11 4.35
C SER A 81 6.45 12.01 5.82
N TYR A 82 7.64 12.45 6.15
CA TYR A 82 8.12 12.38 7.52
C TYR A 82 7.17 13.08 8.50
N ALA A 83 6.60 14.20 8.08
CA ALA A 83 5.71 14.99 8.94
C ALA A 83 4.39 14.28 9.23
N ALA A 84 4.05 13.23 8.49
CA ALA A 84 2.77 12.54 8.65
C ALA A 84 2.89 11.22 9.43
N ILE A 85 3.98 11.02 10.16
CA ILE A 85 4.20 9.78 10.92
C ILE A 85 3.06 9.47 11.89
N PRO A 86 2.51 10.44 12.65
CA PRO A 86 1.38 10.12 13.54
C PRO A 86 0.18 9.54 12.79
N SER A 87 -0.08 10.03 11.57
CA SER A 87 -1.17 9.47 10.75
C SER A 87 -0.83 8.05 10.28
N ALA A 88 0.44 7.78 10.01
CA ALA A 88 0.86 6.43 9.64
C ALA A 88 0.64 5.45 10.78
N VAL A 89 0.92 5.86 12.02
CA VAL A 89 0.65 5.03 13.19
C VAL A 89 -0.83 4.73 13.30
N GLN A 90 -1.69 5.73 13.09
CA GLN A 90 -3.13 5.53 13.10
C GLN A 90 -3.55 4.55 12.01
N ALA A 91 -2.99 4.67 10.82
CA ALA A 91 -3.30 3.77 9.71
C ALA A 91 -2.95 2.32 10.07
N MET A 92 -1.82 2.09 10.74
CA MET A 92 -1.47 0.74 11.17
C MET A 92 -2.50 0.17 12.14
N LYS A 93 -3.01 1.01 13.04
CA LYS A 93 -4.05 0.58 13.98
C LYS A 93 -5.36 0.25 13.29
N LEU A 94 -5.61 0.87 12.14
CA LEU A 94 -6.83 0.64 11.37
C LEU A 94 -6.68 -0.49 10.35
N GLY A 95 -5.53 -1.13 10.29
CA GLY A 95 -5.36 -2.31 9.48
C GLY A 95 -4.43 -2.18 8.28
N ALA A 96 -3.73 -1.06 8.13
CA ALA A 96 -2.72 -0.98 7.09
C ALA A 96 -1.66 -2.04 7.35
N ARG A 97 -1.16 -2.64 6.29
CA ARG A 97 -0.21 -3.73 6.42
C ARG A 97 1.18 -3.23 6.78
N ASP A 98 1.54 -2.06 6.27
CA ASP A 98 2.85 -1.47 6.56
C ASP A 98 2.83 -0.01 6.14
N TYR A 99 3.91 0.69 6.39
CA TYR A 99 4.08 2.04 5.89
C TYR A 99 5.53 2.26 5.48
N ILE A 100 5.75 3.27 4.64
CA ILE A 100 7.09 3.63 4.22
C ILE A 100 7.17 5.15 4.11
N SER A 101 8.28 5.72 4.58
CA SER A 101 8.49 7.16 4.58
C SER A 101 8.98 7.65 3.22
N LYS A 102 8.51 8.82 2.82
CA LYS A 102 9.07 9.50 1.65
C LYS A 102 10.29 10.31 2.05
N PRO A 103 11.33 10.37 1.23
CA PRO A 103 11.43 9.77 -0.11
C PRO A 103 11.53 8.25 -0.03
N VAL A 104 10.83 7.59 -0.91
CA VAL A 104 10.75 6.13 -0.89
C VAL A 104 12.03 5.53 -1.46
N ASN A 105 12.63 4.63 -0.70
CA ASN A 105 13.72 3.80 -1.20
C ASN A 105 13.10 2.63 -1.96
N PRO A 106 13.34 2.50 -3.27
CA PRO A 106 12.67 1.47 -4.06
C PRO A 106 12.92 0.05 -3.55
N GLU A 107 14.12 -0.24 -3.09
CA GLU A 107 14.42 -1.58 -2.62
C GLU A 107 13.74 -1.91 -1.31
N ASP A 108 13.61 -0.92 -0.41
CA ASP A 108 12.85 -1.10 0.82
C ASP A 108 11.38 -1.35 0.50
N LEU A 109 10.85 -0.61 -0.45
CA LEU A 109 9.46 -0.79 -0.86
C LEU A 109 9.26 -2.18 -1.44
N LEU A 110 10.17 -2.63 -2.30
CA LEU A 110 10.06 -3.97 -2.89
C LEU A 110 10.09 -5.04 -1.80
N GLN A 111 10.95 -4.88 -0.81
CA GLN A 111 11.01 -5.83 0.29
C GLN A 111 9.67 -5.88 1.04
N LYS A 112 9.08 -4.73 1.33
CA LYS A 112 7.79 -4.69 2.02
C LYS A 112 6.69 -5.33 1.17
N ILE A 113 6.69 -5.08 -0.12
CA ILE A 113 5.73 -5.68 -1.03
C ILE A 113 5.86 -7.21 -1.00
N ASN A 114 7.08 -7.70 -1.11
CA ASN A 114 7.32 -9.14 -1.11
C ASN A 114 6.93 -9.77 0.22
N GLU A 115 7.16 -9.08 1.33
CA GLU A 115 6.76 -9.57 2.63
C GLU A 115 5.24 -9.71 2.73
N VAL A 116 4.51 -8.75 2.19
CA VAL A 116 3.05 -8.82 2.19
C VAL A 116 2.57 -10.03 1.38
N PHE A 117 3.11 -10.22 0.19
CA PHE A 117 2.67 -11.33 -0.65
C PHE A 117 3.09 -12.69 -0.07
N ASN A 118 4.27 -12.76 0.51
CA ASN A 118 4.74 -14.00 1.11
C ASN A 118 4.00 -14.33 2.40
N ALA A 119 3.62 -13.32 3.17
CA ALA A 119 2.84 -13.55 4.38
C ALA A 119 1.49 -14.16 4.05
N GLY A 120 0.88 -13.72 2.94
CA GLY A 120 -0.37 -14.31 2.50
C GLY A 120 -0.21 -15.78 2.15
N VAL A 121 0.91 -16.15 1.55
CA VAL A 121 1.19 -17.53 1.19
C VAL A 121 1.47 -18.36 2.43
N LYS A 122 2.14 -17.78 3.40
CA LYS A 122 2.52 -18.52 4.58
C LYS A 122 1.45 -18.60 5.64
N THR A 123 0.34 -18.17 5.35
CA THR A 123 -0.76 -18.19 6.30
C THR A 123 -0.60 -19.30 7.25
N GLY A 124 -0.50 -19.12 8.28
CA GLY A 124 -0.24 -20.12 9.06
C GLY A 124 1.00 -19.98 9.70
N LYS A 125 1.66 -19.53 9.88
CA LYS A 125 2.82 -19.59 10.50
C LYS A 125 3.40 -18.56 11.22
N GLN A 126 3.44 -18.38 11.35
CA GLN A 126 3.90 -17.69 11.88
C GLN A 126 4.33 -16.94 12.34
N ILE A 127 4.48 -16.81 12.64
CA ILE A 127 4.79 -16.11 13.14
C ILE A 127 5.61 -15.74 13.72
N PRO A 128 5.72 -15.72 13.80
CA PRO A 128 6.39 -15.21 14.23
C PRO A 128 7.07 -14.63 14.85
N VAL A 129 7.03 -14.78 14.96
CA VAL A 129 7.44 -14.16 15.15
C VAL A 129 8.05 -13.75 15.71
N SER A 130 8.05 -13.88 15.72
CA SER A 130 8.39 -13.37 15.89
C SER A 130 8.98 -13.11 16.31
N GLU A 131 8.99 -13.31 16.33
CA GLU A 131 9.29 -12.96 16.35
C GLU A 131 9.86 -12.51 16.63
N SER A 132 9.91 -12.70 16.81
CA SER A 132 10.29 -12.18 16.79
C SER A 132 11.01 -11.76 17.21
N VAL A 133 11.15 -11.91 17.58
CA VAL A 133 11.59 -11.51 17.71
C VAL A 133 12.28 -11.37 18.17
N PRO A 134 12.51 -11.41 18.27
CA PRO A 134 12.96 -11.17 18.49
C PRO A 134 13.44 -11.01 18.84
N GLU A 135 13.43 -11.15 18.85
CA GLU A 135 13.44 -11.05 18.74
C GLU A 135 13.59 -10.98 18.92
#